data_06830a44a267ae146e2aa8fbc38edf95
#
_entry.id   06830a44a267ae146e2aa8fbc38edf95
#
_cell.length_a   1.000
_cell.length_b   1.000
_cell.length_c   1.000
_cell.angle_alpha   90.00
_cell.angle_beta   90.00
_cell.angle_gamma   90.00
#
_symmetry.space_group_name_H-M   'P 1'
#
loop_
_entity.id
_entity.type
_entity.pdbx_description
1 polymer ?
#
loop_
_entity_poly.entity_id
_entity_poly.type
_entity_poly.pdbx_seq_one_letter_code
_entity_poly.pdbx_strand_id
1 'polypeptide(L)'
;MKIASRAQRIEPFYVMEVAKAAATLAREVAHSDAPMVFLNIGEPDFTAPPLVQQAAERALRDGRTQYTDATGLSALRERISAWYAQRFGITVPARRIVVTAGASAALQLACLTLIEAGDEVLMPDPSYPCNRHFVSAAEGTAVLVPTAAAER
;
A
#
# COMPACT_ATOMS: atom_id res chain seq x y z
N MET A 1 -16.72 25.44 1.94
CA MET A 1 -15.34 24.98 2.29
C MET A 1 -14.53 24.89 1.01
N LYS A 2 -13.31 25.44 0.95
CA LYS A 2 -12.44 25.35 -0.25
C LYS A 2 -11.69 24.02 -0.25
N ILE A 3 -11.83 23.24 -1.31
CA ILE A 3 -11.05 22.01 -1.53
C ILE A 3 -9.79 22.37 -2.33
N ALA A 4 -8.64 21.83 -1.94
CA ALA A 4 -7.39 22.06 -2.66
C ALA A 4 -7.47 21.54 -4.10
N SER A 5 -6.87 22.27 -5.05
CA SER A 5 -6.91 21.89 -6.48
C SER A 5 -6.28 20.51 -6.76
N ARG A 6 -5.24 20.15 -6.00
CA ARG A 6 -4.64 18.79 -6.09
C ARG A 6 -5.64 17.67 -5.77
N ALA A 7 -6.54 17.88 -4.81
CA ALA A 7 -7.57 16.88 -4.46
C ALA A 7 -8.62 16.69 -5.58
N GLN A 8 -8.84 17.73 -6.39
CA GLN A 8 -9.76 17.65 -7.54
C GLN A 8 -9.15 16.87 -8.73
N ARG A 9 -7.83 16.69 -8.76
CA ARG A 9 -7.11 15.91 -9.78
C ARG A 9 -6.98 14.43 -9.44
N ILE A 10 -7.35 14.03 -8.21
CA ILE A 10 -7.30 12.64 -7.76
C ILE A 10 -8.63 11.98 -8.12
N GLU A 11 -8.56 10.99 -9.00
CA GLU A 11 -9.72 10.19 -9.40
C GLU A 11 -10.07 9.14 -8.32
N PRO A 12 -11.32 8.68 -8.26
CA PRO A 12 -11.72 7.57 -7.41
C PRO A 12 -10.89 6.31 -7.70
N PHE A 13 -10.61 5.53 -6.67
CA PHE A 13 -10.03 4.21 -6.85
C PHE A 13 -11.11 3.24 -7.32
N TYR A 14 -11.22 3.06 -8.64
CA TYR A 14 -12.29 2.32 -9.29
C TYR A 14 -12.44 0.87 -8.82
N VAL A 15 -11.36 0.23 -8.35
CA VAL A 15 -11.42 -1.10 -7.73
C VAL A 15 -12.40 -1.13 -6.56
N MET A 16 -12.47 -0.05 -5.76
CA MET A 16 -13.41 0.05 -4.64
C MET A 16 -14.84 0.27 -5.10
N GLU A 17 -15.05 0.99 -6.22
CA GLU A 17 -16.38 1.15 -6.81
C GLU A 17 -16.90 -0.19 -7.38
N VAL A 18 -16.03 -0.94 -8.06
CA VAL A 18 -16.34 -2.32 -8.50
C VAL A 18 -16.65 -3.22 -7.30
N ALA A 19 -15.88 -3.12 -6.21
CA ALA A 19 -16.12 -3.90 -4.98
C ALA A 19 -17.51 -3.59 -4.37
N LYS A 20 -17.93 -2.33 -4.35
CA LYS A 20 -19.26 -1.92 -3.87
C LYS A 20 -20.37 -2.51 -4.75
N ALA A 21 -20.24 -2.41 -6.07
CA ALA A 21 -21.19 -2.99 -7.01
C ALA A 21 -21.27 -4.52 -6.87
N ALA A 22 -20.12 -5.19 -6.78
CA ALA A 22 -20.02 -6.63 -6.57
C ALA A 22 -20.67 -7.07 -5.25
N ALA A 23 -20.45 -6.34 -4.16
CA ALA A 23 -21.09 -6.63 -2.87
C ALA A 23 -22.62 -6.46 -2.90
N THR A 24 -23.13 -5.55 -3.72
CA THR A 24 -24.58 -5.41 -3.93
C THR A 24 -25.14 -6.60 -4.70
N LEU A 25 -24.54 -6.95 -5.82
CA LEU A 25 -24.92 -8.11 -6.61
C LEU A 25 -24.83 -9.41 -5.81
N ALA A 26 -23.78 -9.57 -5.00
CA ALA A 26 -23.61 -10.75 -4.15
C ALA A 26 -24.80 -10.98 -3.20
N ARG A 27 -25.38 -9.90 -2.67
CA ARG A 27 -26.60 -10.00 -1.83
C ARG A 27 -27.81 -10.44 -2.63
N GLU A 28 -27.95 -9.98 -3.87
CA GLU A 28 -29.06 -10.33 -4.74
C GLU A 28 -29.02 -11.80 -5.17
N VAL A 29 -27.82 -12.35 -5.40
CA VAL A 29 -27.62 -13.73 -5.86
C VAL A 29 -27.25 -14.71 -4.75
N ALA A 30 -27.28 -14.29 -3.48
CA ALA A 30 -26.82 -15.10 -2.33
C ALA A 30 -27.54 -16.48 -2.20
N HIS A 31 -28.76 -16.59 -2.71
CA HIS A 31 -29.58 -17.81 -2.66
C HIS A 31 -29.77 -18.46 -4.04
N SER A 32 -29.03 -18.02 -5.05
CA SER A 32 -29.07 -18.62 -6.39
C SER A 32 -28.10 -19.80 -6.53
N ASP A 33 -28.26 -20.57 -7.59
CA ASP A 33 -27.35 -21.68 -7.92
C ASP A 33 -25.96 -21.19 -8.44
N ALA A 34 -25.79 -19.86 -8.62
CA ALA A 34 -24.58 -19.22 -9.08
C ALA A 34 -24.13 -18.13 -8.12
N PRO A 35 -23.49 -18.47 -7.00
CA PRO A 35 -23.02 -17.46 -6.03
C PRO A 35 -21.92 -16.59 -6.66
N MET A 36 -21.82 -15.34 -6.16
CA MET A 36 -20.82 -14.38 -6.63
C MET A 36 -19.39 -14.86 -6.33
N VAL A 37 -18.54 -14.83 -7.36
CA VAL A 37 -17.08 -15.07 -7.21
C VAL A 37 -16.36 -13.73 -7.33
N PHE A 38 -15.60 -13.35 -6.31
CA PHE A 38 -14.85 -12.09 -6.26
C PHE A 38 -13.43 -12.28 -6.80
N LEU A 39 -13.11 -11.63 -7.91
CA LEU A 39 -11.79 -11.63 -8.54
C LEU A 39 -11.21 -10.21 -8.71
N ASN A 40 -11.82 -9.23 -8.07
CA ASN A 40 -11.49 -7.81 -8.25
C ASN A 40 -10.40 -7.29 -7.30
N ILE A 41 -10.05 -8.06 -6.27
CA ILE A 41 -8.96 -7.73 -5.32
C ILE A 41 -8.06 -8.95 -5.19
N GLY A 42 -6.75 -8.74 -5.36
CA GLY A 42 -5.72 -9.75 -5.16
C GLY A 42 -5.35 -9.88 -3.68
N GLU A 43 -6.18 -10.56 -2.91
CA GLU A 43 -5.94 -10.86 -1.51
C GLU A 43 -5.72 -12.37 -1.32
N PRO A 44 -4.72 -12.80 -0.50
CA PRO A 44 -4.57 -14.21 -0.16
C PRO A 44 -5.81 -14.75 0.57
N ASP A 45 -6.18 -16.00 0.28
CA ASP A 45 -7.30 -16.70 0.93
C ASP A 45 -6.94 -17.32 2.29
N PHE A 46 -5.75 -17.01 2.80
CA PHE A 46 -5.24 -17.44 4.09
C PHE A 46 -4.89 -16.25 4.99
N THR A 47 -5.06 -16.44 6.27
CA THR A 47 -4.74 -15.44 7.29
C THR A 47 -3.27 -15.51 7.75
N ALA A 48 -2.88 -14.63 8.67
CA ALA A 48 -1.53 -14.63 9.24
C ALA A 48 -1.18 -15.99 9.86
N PRO A 49 0.08 -16.45 9.74
CA PRO A 49 0.51 -17.71 10.37
C PRO A 49 0.24 -17.75 11.87
N PRO A 50 -0.04 -18.94 12.47
CA PRO A 50 -0.40 -19.05 13.89
C PRO A 50 0.60 -18.41 14.86
N LEU A 51 1.89 -18.48 14.58
CA LEU A 51 2.92 -17.82 15.39
C LEU A 51 2.80 -16.29 15.39
N VAL A 52 2.39 -15.70 14.26
CA VAL A 52 2.16 -14.25 14.15
C VAL A 52 0.92 -13.86 14.97
N GLN A 53 -0.17 -14.63 14.84
CA GLN A 53 -1.39 -14.38 15.62
C GLN A 53 -1.12 -14.45 17.12
N GLN A 54 -0.45 -15.50 17.59
CA GLN A 54 -0.07 -15.66 18.99
C GLN A 54 0.84 -14.52 19.48
N ALA A 55 1.77 -14.03 18.64
CA ALA A 55 2.62 -12.89 19.00
C ALA A 55 1.80 -11.60 19.15
N ALA A 56 0.84 -11.36 18.27
CA ALA A 56 -0.07 -10.22 18.37
C ALA A 56 -0.95 -10.30 19.65
N GLU A 57 -1.52 -11.46 19.93
CA GLU A 57 -2.31 -11.69 21.16
C GLU A 57 -1.48 -11.44 22.42
N ARG A 58 -0.23 -11.91 22.47
CA ARG A 58 0.67 -11.65 23.59
C ARG A 58 0.95 -10.16 23.74
N ALA A 59 1.24 -9.45 22.63
CA ALA A 59 1.52 -8.02 22.65
C ALA A 59 0.33 -7.23 23.21
N LEU A 60 -0.90 -7.60 22.85
CA LEU A 60 -2.12 -6.98 23.40
C LEU A 60 -2.28 -7.26 24.89
N ARG A 61 -2.12 -8.51 25.32
CA ARG A 61 -2.19 -8.89 26.74
C ARG A 61 -1.13 -8.19 27.60
N ASP A 62 0.06 -7.99 27.04
CA ASP A 62 1.18 -7.29 27.69
C ASP A 62 1.02 -5.76 27.66
N GLY A 63 -0.09 -5.22 27.14
CA GLY A 63 -0.36 -3.80 27.04
C GLY A 63 0.56 -3.03 26.09
N ARG A 64 1.16 -3.69 25.09
CA ARG A 64 2.04 -3.07 24.09
C ARG A 64 1.24 -2.35 23.01
N THR A 65 0.43 -1.39 23.41
CA THR A 65 -0.48 -0.63 22.55
C THR A 65 -0.20 0.88 22.57
N GLN A 66 0.93 1.29 23.14
CA GLN A 66 1.30 2.69 23.28
C GLN A 66 2.04 3.21 22.06
N TYR A 67 2.29 4.52 22.02
CA TYR A 67 3.06 5.17 20.97
C TYR A 67 4.46 4.56 20.81
N THR A 68 4.93 4.57 19.59
CA THR A 68 6.30 4.20 19.21
C THR A 68 7.08 5.43 18.76
N ASP A 69 8.37 5.27 18.49
CA ASP A 69 9.15 6.29 17.79
C ASP A 69 8.53 6.59 16.42
N ALA A 70 8.72 7.80 15.91
CA ALA A 70 8.21 8.24 14.61
C ALA A 70 8.66 7.34 13.44
N THR A 71 9.83 6.71 13.55
CA THR A 71 10.37 5.78 12.56
C THR A 71 10.00 4.31 12.81
N GLY A 72 9.22 4.04 13.85
CA GLY A 72 8.81 2.70 14.28
C GLY A 72 9.72 2.10 15.36
N LEU A 73 9.28 1.00 15.96
CA LEU A 73 10.00 0.30 17.03
C LEU A 73 11.42 -0.08 16.60
N SER A 74 12.45 0.23 17.43
CA SER A 74 13.84 -0.10 17.16
C SER A 74 14.02 -1.60 16.92
N ALA A 75 13.42 -2.43 17.77
CA ALA A 75 13.48 -3.89 17.64
C ALA A 75 12.92 -4.38 16.29
N LEU A 76 11.87 -3.79 15.77
CA LEU A 76 11.32 -4.13 14.43
C LEU A 76 12.29 -3.73 13.32
N ARG A 77 12.83 -2.51 13.38
CA ARG A 77 13.80 -2.00 12.39
C ARG A 77 15.09 -2.84 12.37
N GLU A 78 15.57 -3.27 13.52
CA GLU A 78 16.72 -4.17 13.65
C GLU A 78 16.44 -5.55 13.07
N ARG A 79 15.23 -6.10 13.30
CA ARG A 79 14.80 -7.38 12.69
C ARG A 79 14.66 -7.28 11.18
N ILE A 80 14.15 -6.18 10.65
CA ILE A 80 14.09 -5.92 9.21
C ILE A 80 15.50 -5.85 8.63
N SER A 81 16.43 -5.12 9.27
CA SER A 81 17.85 -5.04 8.90
C SER A 81 18.51 -6.42 8.82
N ALA A 82 18.32 -7.23 9.86
CA ALA A 82 18.84 -8.59 9.91
C ALA A 82 18.23 -9.50 8.83
N TRP A 83 16.94 -9.36 8.55
CA TRP A 83 16.26 -10.11 7.50
C TRP A 83 16.81 -9.78 6.10
N TYR A 84 17.07 -8.50 5.79
CA TYR A 84 17.72 -8.10 4.54
C TYR A 84 19.09 -8.72 4.38
N ALA A 85 19.89 -8.74 5.45
CA ALA A 85 21.20 -9.37 5.43
C ALA A 85 21.11 -10.89 5.19
N GLN A 86 20.20 -11.57 5.88
CA GLN A 86 20.02 -13.02 5.75
C GLN A 86 19.43 -13.43 4.40
N ARG A 87 18.42 -12.68 3.89
CA ARG A 87 17.65 -13.08 2.72
C ARG A 87 18.31 -12.67 1.41
N PHE A 88 18.99 -11.52 1.40
CA PHE A 88 19.52 -10.89 0.18
C PHE A 88 21.02 -10.62 0.23
N GLY A 89 21.69 -10.85 1.35
CA GLY A 89 23.10 -10.50 1.53
C GLY A 89 23.36 -8.99 1.56
N ILE A 90 22.33 -8.17 1.78
CA ILE A 90 22.40 -6.71 1.74
C ILE A 90 22.36 -6.14 3.15
N THR A 91 23.33 -5.29 3.49
CA THR A 91 23.33 -4.57 4.77
C THR A 91 22.56 -3.27 4.66
N VAL A 92 21.36 -3.23 5.27
CA VAL A 92 20.56 -2.02 5.43
C VAL A 92 20.57 -1.62 6.90
N PRO A 93 21.27 -0.56 7.30
CA PRO A 93 21.32 -0.15 8.71
C PRO A 93 19.93 0.21 9.24
N ALA A 94 19.60 -0.20 10.46
CA ALA A 94 18.28 0.04 11.07
C ALA A 94 17.87 1.53 11.09
N ARG A 95 18.85 2.46 11.19
CA ARG A 95 18.61 3.92 11.12
C ARG A 95 18.08 4.40 9.76
N ARG A 96 18.19 3.59 8.69
CA ARG A 96 17.65 3.89 7.34
C ARG A 96 16.31 3.23 7.08
N ILE A 97 15.73 2.58 8.08
CA ILE A 97 14.45 1.89 7.97
C ILE A 97 13.39 2.74 8.67
N VAL A 98 12.32 3.05 7.96
CA VAL A 98 11.13 3.75 8.47
C VAL A 98 9.94 2.82 8.31
N VAL A 99 9.25 2.55 9.40
CA VAL A 99 8.02 1.75 9.41
C VAL A 99 6.83 2.68 9.18
N THR A 100 5.96 2.33 8.25
CA THR A 100 4.79 3.12 7.88
C THR A 100 3.51 2.30 7.97
N ALA A 101 2.36 2.97 7.95
CA ALA A 101 1.04 2.32 7.88
C ALA A 101 0.78 1.78 6.45
N GLY A 102 1.51 0.74 6.07
CA GLY A 102 1.45 0.10 4.77
C GLY A 102 2.30 0.81 3.69
N ALA A 103 2.38 0.16 2.52
CA ALA A 103 3.18 0.64 1.39
C ALA A 103 2.67 1.97 0.82
N SER A 104 1.37 2.22 0.84
CA SER A 104 0.79 3.48 0.35
C SER A 104 1.27 4.68 1.14
N ALA A 105 1.37 4.56 2.47
CA ALA A 105 1.92 5.63 3.31
C ALA A 105 3.42 5.84 3.04
N ALA A 106 4.18 4.75 2.79
CA ALA A 106 5.59 4.85 2.42
C ALA A 106 5.79 5.56 1.08
N LEU A 107 5.00 5.21 0.06
CA LEU A 107 5.04 5.84 -1.26
C LEU A 107 4.65 7.32 -1.19
N GLN A 108 3.60 7.65 -0.46
CA GLN A 108 3.19 9.03 -0.26
C GLN A 108 4.28 9.85 0.46
N LEU A 109 4.90 9.28 1.51
CA LEU A 109 6.01 9.94 2.22
C LEU A 109 7.20 10.17 1.28
N ALA A 110 7.56 9.19 0.45
CA ALA A 110 8.62 9.32 -0.54
C ALA A 110 8.30 10.42 -1.57
N CYS A 111 7.08 10.43 -2.13
CA CYS A 111 6.65 11.46 -3.07
C CYS A 111 6.71 12.86 -2.45
N LEU A 112 6.17 13.03 -1.23
CA LEU A 112 6.20 14.32 -0.53
C LEU A 112 7.62 14.80 -0.16
N THR A 113 8.58 13.86 -0.07
CA THR A 113 9.98 14.19 0.28
C THR A 113 10.82 14.53 -0.95
N LEU A 114 10.51 13.94 -2.12
CA LEU A 114 11.37 13.95 -3.30
C LEU A 114 10.78 14.72 -4.48
N ILE A 115 9.50 15.08 -4.45
CA ILE A 115 8.78 15.68 -5.58
C ILE A 115 8.23 17.03 -5.15
N GLU A 116 8.40 18.03 -6.01
CA GLU A 116 7.80 19.37 -5.87
C GLU A 116 7.05 19.78 -7.14
N ALA A 117 6.37 20.92 -7.09
CA ALA A 117 5.60 21.42 -8.22
C ALA A 117 6.51 21.69 -9.44
N GLY A 118 6.18 21.09 -10.57
CA GLY A 118 6.93 21.16 -11.80
C GLY A 118 7.81 19.95 -12.11
N ASP A 119 7.99 19.03 -11.15
CA ASP A 119 8.70 17.79 -11.38
C ASP A 119 7.88 16.80 -12.21
N GLU A 120 8.56 16.07 -13.08
CA GLU A 120 8.02 14.98 -13.87
C GLU A 120 8.51 13.62 -13.34
N VAL A 121 7.59 12.68 -13.16
CA VAL A 121 7.88 11.32 -12.68
C VAL A 121 7.50 10.30 -13.74
N LEU A 122 8.48 9.59 -14.30
CA LEU A 122 8.24 8.52 -15.26
C LEU A 122 7.65 7.31 -14.58
N MET A 123 6.56 6.78 -15.12
CA MET A 123 5.84 5.63 -14.59
C MET A 123 5.47 4.66 -15.71
N PRO A 124 5.60 3.34 -15.52
CA PRO A 124 5.12 2.38 -16.51
C PRO A 124 3.59 2.42 -16.64
N ASP A 125 3.09 2.22 -17.86
CA ASP A 125 1.67 2.05 -18.13
C ASP A 125 1.46 0.74 -18.92
N PRO A 126 0.67 -0.23 -18.40
CA PRO A 126 -0.09 -0.19 -17.15
C PRO A 126 0.75 -0.36 -15.88
N SER A 127 0.29 0.26 -14.78
CA SER A 127 0.86 0.09 -13.44
C SER A 127 -0.25 0.19 -12.37
N TYR A 128 0.15 0.05 -11.09
CA TYR A 128 -0.80 0.18 -9.98
C TYR A 128 -1.43 1.59 -9.96
N PRO A 129 -2.76 1.70 -10.01
CA PRO A 129 -3.45 2.96 -10.29
C PRO A 129 -3.18 4.09 -9.30
N CYS A 130 -2.93 3.77 -8.02
CA CYS A 130 -2.71 4.78 -6.99
C CYS A 130 -1.37 5.52 -7.14
N ASN A 131 -0.37 4.94 -7.82
CA ASN A 131 0.98 5.53 -7.88
C ASN A 131 0.95 6.94 -8.49
N ARG A 132 0.22 7.14 -9.61
CA ARG A 132 0.05 8.46 -10.23
C ARG A 132 -0.60 9.48 -9.30
N HIS A 133 -1.46 9.03 -8.40
CA HIS A 133 -2.14 9.90 -7.45
C HIS A 133 -1.24 10.36 -6.31
N PHE A 134 -0.26 9.55 -5.90
CA PHE A 134 0.77 9.99 -4.94
C PHE A 134 1.63 11.10 -5.53
N VAL A 135 2.02 10.98 -6.81
CA VAL A 135 2.75 12.03 -7.54
C VAL A 135 1.90 13.30 -7.63
N SER A 136 0.64 13.19 -8.06
CA SER A 136 -0.29 14.32 -8.15
C SER A 136 -0.57 14.98 -6.80
N ALA A 137 -0.62 14.21 -5.71
CA ALA A 137 -0.80 14.74 -4.35
C ALA A 137 0.44 15.53 -3.88
N ALA A 138 1.63 15.17 -4.36
CA ALA A 138 2.87 15.91 -4.15
C ALA A 138 3.07 17.06 -5.16
N GLU A 139 2.04 17.38 -5.98
CA GLU A 139 2.04 18.43 -7.00
C GLU A 139 2.97 18.19 -8.21
N GLY A 140 3.55 16.99 -8.33
CA GLY A 140 4.29 16.55 -9.50
C GLY A 140 3.39 16.08 -10.65
N THR A 141 3.98 15.84 -11.80
CA THR A 141 3.32 15.32 -13.01
C THR A 141 3.74 13.89 -13.29
N ALA A 142 2.77 12.96 -13.31
CA ALA A 142 3.02 11.58 -13.72
C ALA A 142 3.12 11.49 -15.25
N VAL A 143 4.27 11.11 -15.77
CA VAL A 143 4.51 10.86 -17.20
C VAL A 143 4.43 9.35 -17.44
N LEU A 144 3.34 8.90 -18.07
CA LEU A 144 3.07 7.49 -18.29
C LEU A 144 3.84 7.01 -19.53
N VAL A 145 4.67 5.98 -19.33
CA VAL A 145 5.46 5.33 -20.40
C VAL A 145 4.79 4.00 -20.74
N PRO A 146 4.23 3.86 -21.94
CA PRO A 146 3.62 2.61 -22.38
C PRO A 146 4.63 1.45 -22.34
N THR A 147 4.22 0.30 -21.77
CA THR A 147 5.04 -0.92 -21.74
C THR A 147 4.31 -2.05 -22.48
N ALA A 148 5.00 -2.68 -23.43
CA ALA A 148 4.48 -3.81 -24.19
C ALA A 148 4.86 -5.15 -23.53
N ALA A 149 4.04 -6.19 -23.75
CA ALA A 149 4.31 -7.54 -23.22
C ALA A 149 5.62 -8.16 -23.75
N ALA A 150 6.07 -7.73 -24.93
CA ALA A 150 7.31 -8.17 -25.57
C ALA A 150 8.60 -7.58 -24.96
N GLU A 151 8.47 -6.59 -24.06
CA GLU A 151 9.58 -5.87 -23.43
C GLU A 151 9.85 -6.33 -21.99
N ARG A 152 9.33 -7.52 -21.62
CA ARG A 152 9.48 -8.12 -20.28
C ARG A 152 10.68 -9.05 -20.21
#